data_d6dad8cecfba6f2ff94938578ec19ffb
#
_entry.id   d6dad8cecfba6f2ff94938578ec19ffb
#
_cell.length_a   1.000
_cell.length_b   1.000
_cell.length_c   1.000
_cell.angle_alpha   90.00
_cell.angle_beta   90.00
_cell.angle_gamma   90.00
#
_symmetry.space_group_name_H-M   'P 1'
#
loop_
_entity.id
_entity.type
_entity.pdbx_description
1 polymer ?
#
loop_
_entity_poly.entity_id
_entity_poly.type
_entity_poly.pdbx_seq_one_letter_code
_entity_poly.pdbx_strand_id
1 'polypeptide(L)'
;MAKQQPRSGPLARTSRSTATRVLAGLLLAGALAYSTWSLETFLPTGLSPRTTYVSELAAEDQPYGTFFRTLDLIAGLLVLAGALGALLGRTTPLGRTTPLGRAARRGWLPVVGWAGIALFGAATAADSRLPLSCAATADAGCLARERAGDVPWTHSAHAVSSSLAVTGALIGMVLLTFIARRHTAAPRLALARTGPALVVLELLATGWTLASVAAFDAGRGTWGLGIAQRLQLLFIAAWLVVLAWSAVSEARKE
;
A
#
# COMPACT_ATOMS: atom_id res chain seq x y z
N MET A 1 24.83 9.05 41.52
CA MET A 1 25.52 9.55 40.32
C MET A 1 24.57 9.40 39.10
N ALA A 2 23.94 10.48 38.67
CA ALA A 2 23.04 10.47 37.50
C ALA A 2 23.92 10.53 36.23
N LYS A 3 23.88 9.49 35.39
CA LYS A 3 24.53 9.47 34.07
C LYS A 3 23.85 10.51 33.17
N GLN A 4 24.50 11.64 32.92
CA GLN A 4 24.10 12.59 31.89
C GLN A 4 24.14 11.89 30.53
N GLN A 5 22.98 11.73 29.88
CA GLN A 5 22.90 11.30 28.49
C GLN A 5 23.49 12.39 27.58
N PRO A 6 24.39 12.05 26.64
CA PRO A 6 24.96 13.02 25.71
C PRO A 6 23.85 13.65 24.87
N ARG A 7 23.75 14.99 24.92
CA ARG A 7 22.86 15.78 24.05
C ARG A 7 23.34 15.64 22.60
N SER A 8 22.48 15.17 21.72
CA SER A 8 22.77 15.10 20.28
C SER A 8 23.02 16.51 19.71
N GLY A 9 24.15 16.70 19.04
CA GLY A 9 24.54 17.99 18.44
C GLY A 9 23.60 18.45 17.32
N PRO A 10 23.64 19.76 16.92
CA PRO A 10 22.77 20.36 15.91
C PRO A 10 22.75 19.62 14.56
N LEU A 11 23.91 19.18 14.07
CA LEU A 11 24.05 18.45 12.80
C LEU A 11 23.29 17.11 12.79
N ALA A 12 23.26 16.41 13.92
CA ALA A 12 22.51 15.15 14.04
C ALA A 12 20.99 15.38 14.03
N ARG A 13 20.49 16.51 14.51
CA ARG A 13 19.07 16.91 14.46
C ARG A 13 18.63 17.22 13.03
N THR A 14 19.42 17.99 12.27
CA THR A 14 19.11 18.39 10.89
C THR A 14 19.02 17.16 9.97
N SER A 15 19.98 16.26 10.06
CA SER A 15 19.99 15.01 9.27
C SER A 15 18.79 14.11 9.56
N ARG A 16 18.32 14.07 10.82
CA ARG A 16 17.13 13.29 11.23
C ARG A 16 15.84 13.83 10.62
N SER A 17 15.65 15.13 10.69
CA SER A 17 14.49 15.82 10.11
C SER A 17 14.39 15.57 8.60
N THR A 18 15.53 15.59 7.90
CA THR A 18 15.59 15.36 6.45
C THR A 18 15.20 13.92 6.10
N ALA A 19 15.75 12.91 6.76
CA ALA A 19 15.43 11.49 6.48
C ALA A 19 13.94 11.18 6.72
N THR A 20 13.34 11.75 7.77
CA THR A 20 11.91 11.58 8.05
C THR A 20 11.04 12.27 7.00
N ARG A 21 11.43 13.45 6.53
CA ARG A 21 10.71 14.16 5.45
C ARG A 21 10.81 13.41 4.13
N VAL A 22 11.95 12.84 3.79
CA VAL A 22 12.12 12.01 2.59
C VAL A 22 11.25 10.77 2.67
N LEU A 23 11.26 10.03 3.79
CA LEU A 23 10.37 8.90 4.01
C LEU A 23 8.90 9.28 3.80
N ALA A 24 8.45 10.34 4.45
CA ALA A 24 7.07 10.81 4.34
C ALA A 24 6.73 11.26 2.91
N GLY A 25 7.65 11.93 2.23
CA GLY A 25 7.50 12.33 0.83
C GLY A 25 7.34 11.14 -0.11
N LEU A 26 8.14 10.09 0.07
CA LEU A 26 8.06 8.85 -0.71
C LEU A 26 6.71 8.14 -0.49
N LEU A 27 6.26 8.02 0.76
CA LEU A 27 4.98 7.38 1.08
C LEU A 27 3.78 8.19 0.55
N LEU A 28 3.82 9.54 0.65
CA LEU A 28 2.78 10.41 0.11
C LEU A 28 2.71 10.36 -1.42
N ALA A 29 3.85 10.46 -2.09
CA ALA A 29 3.91 10.36 -3.54
C ALA A 29 3.48 8.96 -4.03
N GLY A 30 3.87 7.91 -3.31
CA GLY A 30 3.41 6.54 -3.55
C GLY A 30 1.90 6.39 -3.38
N ALA A 31 1.32 6.94 -2.31
CA ALA A 31 -0.13 6.91 -2.08
C ALA A 31 -0.90 7.67 -3.17
N LEU A 32 -0.40 8.83 -3.62
CA LEU A 32 -0.99 9.60 -4.72
C LEU A 32 -0.93 8.81 -6.03
N ALA A 33 0.22 8.24 -6.38
CA ALA A 33 0.36 7.42 -7.58
C ALA A 33 -0.54 6.18 -7.53
N TYR A 34 -0.66 5.52 -6.37
CA TYR A 34 -1.55 4.37 -6.15
C TYR A 34 -3.04 4.71 -6.21
N SER A 35 -3.40 5.99 -6.08
CA SER A 35 -4.79 6.48 -6.17
C SER A 35 -5.19 6.92 -7.58
N THR A 36 -4.31 6.80 -8.57
CA THR A 36 -4.55 7.32 -9.93
C THR A 36 -5.60 6.54 -10.72
N TRP A 37 -6.01 5.34 -10.26
CA TRP A 37 -7.19 4.67 -10.79
C TRP A 37 -8.44 5.57 -10.77
N SER A 38 -8.53 6.51 -9.84
CA SER A 38 -9.65 7.48 -9.77
C SER A 38 -9.77 8.36 -11.02
N LEU A 39 -8.72 8.49 -11.83
CA LEU A 39 -8.73 9.20 -13.11
C LEU A 39 -9.63 8.51 -14.15
N GLU A 40 -10.02 7.24 -13.94
CA GLU A 40 -11.00 6.55 -14.80
C GLU A 40 -12.32 7.34 -14.93
N THR A 41 -12.68 8.14 -13.92
CA THR A 41 -13.89 8.98 -13.95
C THR A 41 -13.84 10.07 -15.04
N PHE A 42 -12.66 10.42 -15.51
CA PHE A 42 -12.42 11.43 -16.54
C PHE A 42 -11.95 10.83 -17.87
N LEU A 43 -11.64 9.53 -17.91
CA LEU A 43 -11.12 8.85 -19.08
C LEU A 43 -12.19 7.93 -19.69
N PRO A 44 -12.37 7.93 -21.01
CA PRO A 44 -13.31 7.02 -21.67
C PRO A 44 -12.75 5.59 -21.73
N THR A 45 -12.70 4.91 -20.59
CA THR A 45 -12.16 3.54 -20.48
C THR A 45 -13.12 2.48 -21.02
N GLY A 46 -14.43 2.76 -21.09
CA GLY A 46 -15.45 1.77 -21.45
C GLY A 46 -15.74 0.74 -20.36
N LEU A 47 -15.01 0.77 -19.23
CA LEU A 47 -15.18 -0.16 -18.12
C LEU A 47 -16.15 0.40 -17.07
N SER A 48 -16.91 -0.48 -16.40
CA SER A 48 -17.84 -0.09 -15.34
C SER A 48 -17.14 -0.06 -13.97
N PRO A 49 -17.02 1.08 -13.28
CA PRO A 49 -16.41 1.14 -11.94
C PRO A 49 -17.11 0.28 -10.89
N ARG A 50 -18.33 -0.19 -11.16
CA ARG A 50 -19.12 -1.02 -10.22
C ARG A 50 -18.78 -2.49 -10.32
N THR A 51 -18.47 -2.96 -11.53
CA THR A 51 -18.42 -4.40 -11.83
C THR A 51 -17.04 -4.89 -12.25
N THR A 52 -16.16 -4.00 -12.74
CA THR A 52 -14.83 -4.36 -13.26
C THR A 52 -13.76 -4.23 -12.20
N TYR A 53 -12.77 -5.13 -12.23
CA TYR A 53 -11.56 -5.00 -11.42
C TYR A 53 -10.85 -3.67 -11.72
N VAL A 54 -10.21 -3.10 -10.70
CA VAL A 54 -9.34 -1.93 -10.92
C VAL A 54 -8.15 -2.31 -11.81
N SER A 55 -7.63 -3.53 -11.66
CA SER A 55 -6.53 -4.05 -12.47
C SER A 55 -6.87 -4.22 -13.95
N GLU A 56 -8.15 -4.32 -14.31
CA GLU A 56 -8.59 -4.34 -15.70
C GLU A 56 -8.34 -3.01 -16.42
N LEU A 57 -8.29 -1.88 -15.70
CA LEU A 57 -7.85 -0.60 -16.27
C LEU A 57 -6.43 -0.66 -16.82
N ALA A 58 -5.60 -1.52 -16.23
CA ALA A 58 -4.21 -1.75 -16.57
C ALA A 58 -4.00 -2.92 -17.53
N ALA A 59 -5.06 -3.58 -18.03
CA ALA A 59 -4.96 -4.71 -18.95
C ALA A 59 -4.31 -4.32 -20.30
N GLU A 60 -3.75 -5.30 -21.02
CA GLU A 60 -3.01 -5.05 -22.26
C GLU A 60 -3.91 -4.54 -23.40
N ASP A 61 -5.16 -5.00 -23.42
CA ASP A 61 -6.15 -4.61 -24.43
C ASP A 61 -6.83 -3.26 -24.14
N GLN A 62 -6.55 -2.63 -22.99
CA GLN A 62 -7.19 -1.37 -22.61
C GLN A 62 -6.44 -0.15 -23.16
N PRO A 63 -7.19 0.89 -23.61
CA PRO A 63 -6.58 2.07 -24.26
C PRO A 63 -5.62 2.83 -23.34
N TYR A 64 -5.84 2.79 -22.04
CA TYR A 64 -5.00 3.44 -21.02
C TYR A 64 -4.19 2.44 -20.19
N GLY A 65 -4.11 1.18 -20.58
CA GLY A 65 -3.46 0.11 -19.82
C GLY A 65 -2.01 0.43 -19.47
N THR A 66 -1.21 0.90 -20.45
CA THR A 66 0.19 1.30 -20.21
C THR A 66 0.31 2.48 -19.25
N PHE A 67 -0.60 3.44 -19.30
CA PHE A 67 -0.63 4.58 -18.39
C PHE A 67 -0.84 4.12 -16.93
N PHE A 68 -1.86 3.31 -16.68
CA PHE A 68 -2.13 2.81 -15.33
C PHE A 68 -1.01 1.92 -14.82
N ARG A 69 -0.47 0.99 -15.62
CA ARG A 69 0.70 0.17 -15.26
C ARG A 69 1.93 1.00 -14.90
N THR A 70 2.16 2.10 -15.62
CA THR A 70 3.31 2.98 -15.30
C THR A 70 3.13 3.65 -13.94
N LEU A 71 1.93 4.09 -13.62
CA LEU A 71 1.63 4.70 -12.33
C LEU A 71 1.69 3.70 -11.17
N ASP A 72 1.25 2.47 -11.38
CA ASP A 72 1.39 1.38 -10.41
C ASP A 72 2.86 1.03 -10.16
N LEU A 73 3.69 1.00 -11.22
CA LEU A 73 5.13 0.83 -11.07
C LEU A 73 5.75 1.94 -10.21
N ILE A 74 5.43 3.20 -10.52
CA ILE A 74 5.92 4.35 -9.77
C ILE A 74 5.45 4.26 -8.30
N ALA A 75 4.18 3.97 -8.06
CA ALA A 75 3.62 3.81 -6.73
C ALA A 75 4.37 2.73 -5.93
N GLY A 76 4.52 1.54 -6.53
CA GLY A 76 5.21 0.41 -5.91
C GLY A 76 6.67 0.73 -5.56
N LEU A 77 7.42 1.34 -6.49
CA LEU A 77 8.82 1.71 -6.25
C LEU A 77 8.97 2.79 -5.18
N LEU A 78 8.11 3.79 -5.14
CA LEU A 78 8.14 4.85 -4.13
C LEU A 78 7.84 4.29 -2.73
N VAL A 79 6.83 3.44 -2.59
CA VAL A 79 6.50 2.79 -1.31
C VAL A 79 7.61 1.84 -0.88
N LEU A 80 8.15 1.03 -1.80
CA LEU A 80 9.28 0.13 -1.54
C LEU A 80 10.50 0.91 -1.04
N ALA A 81 10.88 1.98 -1.73
CA ALA A 81 12.01 2.83 -1.33
C ALA A 81 11.80 3.43 0.07
N GLY A 82 10.60 3.91 0.37
CA GLY A 82 10.23 4.40 1.69
C GLY A 82 10.35 3.32 2.77
N ALA A 83 9.80 2.14 2.54
CA ALA A 83 9.84 1.02 3.47
C ALA A 83 11.26 0.49 3.72
N LEU A 84 12.07 0.35 2.65
CA LEU A 84 13.48 -0.02 2.76
C LEU A 84 14.28 1.04 3.51
N GLY A 85 14.05 2.34 3.25
CA GLY A 85 14.65 3.43 4.01
C GLY A 85 14.33 3.34 5.50
N ALA A 86 13.09 2.99 5.86
CA ALA A 86 12.69 2.76 7.25
C ALA A 86 13.38 1.52 7.86
N LEU A 87 13.52 0.43 7.12
CA LEU A 87 14.20 -0.79 7.56
C LEU A 87 15.71 -0.58 7.72
N LEU A 88 16.38 -0.01 6.72
CA LEU A 88 17.83 0.25 6.73
C LEU A 88 18.21 1.32 7.74
N GLY A 89 17.41 2.36 7.89
CA GLY A 89 17.60 3.41 8.89
C GLY A 89 17.66 2.90 10.32
N ARG A 90 17.19 1.68 10.61
CA ARG A 90 17.29 1.01 11.91
C ARG A 90 18.68 0.47 12.21
N THR A 91 19.42 0.08 11.17
CA THR A 91 20.78 -0.47 11.31
C THR A 91 21.82 0.64 11.41
N THR A 92 21.48 1.85 10.97
CA THR A 92 22.37 3.02 11.03
C THR A 92 22.19 3.82 12.33
N PRO A 93 23.23 4.56 12.80
CA PRO A 93 23.10 5.48 13.94
C PRO A 93 21.99 6.53 13.76
N LEU A 94 21.71 6.93 12.50
CA LEU A 94 20.63 7.87 12.14
C LEU A 94 19.23 7.30 12.41
N GLY A 95 19.00 6.04 12.05
CA GLY A 95 17.67 5.39 12.22
C GLY A 95 17.32 5.08 13.68
N ARG A 96 18.31 5.14 14.58
CA ARG A 96 18.13 4.93 16.02
C ARG A 96 17.34 6.03 16.72
N THR A 97 16.93 7.05 16.04
CA THR A 97 16.53 8.33 16.61
C THR A 97 15.13 8.77 16.29
N THR A 98 14.45 8.11 15.35
CA THR A 98 13.01 8.33 15.15
C THR A 98 12.22 7.66 16.29
N PRO A 99 11.07 8.23 16.73
CA PRO A 99 10.22 7.61 17.75
C PRO A 99 9.74 6.21 17.36
N LEU A 100 9.34 6.00 16.09
CA LEU A 100 9.08 4.68 15.51
C LEU A 100 10.33 3.80 15.50
N GLY A 101 11.52 4.35 15.25
CA GLY A 101 12.81 3.65 15.32
C GLY A 101 13.23 3.28 16.74
N ARG A 102 12.88 4.08 17.76
CA ARG A 102 13.11 3.73 19.18
C ARG A 102 12.17 2.61 19.66
N ALA A 103 10.91 2.65 19.25
CA ALA A 103 9.96 1.56 19.50
C ALA A 103 10.40 0.25 18.81
N ALA A 104 10.98 0.38 17.64
CA ALA A 104 11.53 -0.70 16.84
C ALA A 104 12.71 -1.43 17.46
N ARG A 105 13.44 -0.81 18.39
CA ARG A 105 14.58 -1.43 19.10
C ARG A 105 14.18 -2.57 20.03
N ARG A 106 12.89 -2.68 20.39
CA ARG A 106 12.42 -3.61 21.42
C ARG A 106 11.61 -4.79 20.91
N GLY A 107 11.65 -5.11 19.58
CA GLY A 107 10.93 -6.26 19.08
C GLY A 107 10.99 -6.44 17.57
N TRP A 108 10.56 -7.60 17.11
CA TRP A 108 10.45 -8.01 15.72
C TRP A 108 9.25 -7.37 14.99
N LEU A 109 8.20 -6.98 15.74
CA LEU A 109 6.95 -6.46 15.17
C LEU A 109 7.13 -5.28 14.22
N PRO A 110 7.94 -4.22 14.56
CA PRO A 110 8.16 -3.14 13.61
C PRO A 110 8.96 -3.55 12.36
N VAL A 111 9.83 -4.58 12.48
CA VAL A 111 10.54 -5.13 11.31
C VAL A 111 9.54 -5.78 10.37
N VAL A 112 8.68 -6.63 10.88
CA VAL A 112 7.65 -7.32 10.10
C VAL A 112 6.64 -6.30 9.52
N GLY A 113 6.25 -5.27 10.29
CA GLY A 113 5.37 -4.23 9.78
C GLY A 113 5.96 -3.49 8.57
N TRP A 114 7.21 -3.05 8.66
CA TRP A 114 7.87 -2.40 7.52
C TRP A 114 8.23 -3.36 6.39
N ALA A 115 8.54 -4.63 6.70
CA ALA A 115 8.71 -5.67 5.68
C ALA A 115 7.38 -5.93 4.92
N GLY A 116 6.24 -5.87 5.62
CA GLY A 116 4.92 -5.92 4.98
C GLY A 116 4.72 -4.76 4.00
N ILE A 117 5.06 -3.52 4.38
CA ILE A 117 4.99 -2.37 3.46
C ILE A 117 5.99 -2.51 2.30
N ALA A 118 7.19 -3.06 2.54
CA ALA A 118 8.14 -3.36 1.47
C ALA A 118 7.60 -4.42 0.50
N LEU A 119 6.96 -5.48 1.02
CA LEU A 119 6.29 -6.50 0.22
C LEU A 119 5.16 -5.89 -0.62
N PHE A 120 4.32 -5.03 -0.02
CA PHE A 120 3.28 -4.30 -0.74
C PHE A 120 3.88 -3.52 -1.92
N GLY A 121 4.91 -2.68 -1.67
CA GLY A 121 5.54 -1.90 -2.73
C GLY A 121 6.21 -2.76 -3.81
N ALA A 122 6.92 -3.82 -3.41
CA ALA A 122 7.58 -4.73 -4.34
C ALA A 122 6.57 -5.50 -5.20
N ALA A 123 5.50 -6.02 -4.58
CA ALA A 123 4.45 -6.76 -5.27
C ALA A 123 3.64 -5.87 -6.21
N THR A 124 3.32 -4.62 -5.82
CA THR A 124 2.67 -3.63 -6.70
C THR A 124 3.56 -3.29 -7.91
N ALA A 125 4.87 -3.11 -7.71
CA ALA A 125 5.80 -2.88 -8.81
C ALA A 125 5.91 -4.11 -9.74
N ALA A 126 5.92 -5.33 -9.19
CA ALA A 126 5.90 -6.56 -9.98
C ALA A 126 4.58 -6.72 -10.74
N ASP A 127 3.46 -6.42 -10.11
CA ASP A 127 2.10 -6.50 -10.66
C ASP A 127 1.95 -5.65 -11.93
N SER A 128 2.57 -4.46 -11.96
CA SER A 128 2.63 -3.60 -13.14
C SER A 128 3.33 -4.24 -14.36
N ARG A 129 4.13 -5.29 -14.13
CA ARG A 129 4.86 -6.07 -15.17
C ARG A 129 4.21 -7.41 -15.47
N LEU A 130 3.15 -7.74 -14.76
CA LEU A 130 2.34 -8.95 -14.91
C LEU A 130 0.90 -8.54 -15.26
N PRO A 131 0.66 -7.89 -16.43
CA PRO A 131 -0.65 -7.36 -16.76
C PRO A 131 -1.64 -8.48 -17.05
N LEU A 132 -2.92 -8.22 -16.78
CA LEU A 132 -4.01 -8.96 -17.36
C LEU A 132 -3.94 -8.78 -18.90
N SER A 133 -4.21 -9.83 -19.67
CA SER A 133 -4.24 -9.74 -21.12
C SER A 133 -5.50 -9.04 -21.63
N CYS A 134 -6.58 -9.11 -20.84
CA CYS A 134 -7.89 -8.55 -21.19
C CYS A 134 -8.77 -8.40 -19.94
N ALA A 135 -9.91 -7.72 -20.07
CA ALA A 135 -10.86 -7.42 -18.99
C ALA A 135 -11.97 -8.49 -18.91
N ALA A 136 -11.76 -9.55 -18.13
CA ALA A 136 -12.69 -10.69 -18.03
C ALA A 136 -14.08 -10.33 -17.46
N THR A 137 -14.19 -9.29 -16.63
CA THR A 137 -15.48 -8.86 -16.11
C THR A 137 -16.30 -8.05 -17.12
N ALA A 138 -15.66 -7.52 -18.17
CA ALA A 138 -16.30 -6.70 -19.21
C ALA A 138 -16.44 -7.42 -20.54
N ASP A 139 -15.58 -8.42 -20.84
CA ASP A 139 -15.55 -9.18 -22.09
C ASP A 139 -15.77 -10.69 -21.84
N ALA A 140 -16.89 -11.20 -22.33
CA ALA A 140 -17.24 -12.62 -22.24
C ALA A 140 -16.25 -13.55 -22.97
N GLY A 141 -15.62 -13.06 -24.06
CA GLY A 141 -14.58 -13.79 -24.78
C GLY A 141 -13.31 -13.91 -23.95
N CYS A 142 -12.93 -12.85 -23.26
CA CYS A 142 -11.83 -12.86 -22.30
C CYS A 142 -12.09 -13.87 -21.17
N LEU A 143 -13.25 -13.79 -20.55
CA LEU A 143 -13.66 -14.72 -19.48
C LEU A 143 -13.63 -16.18 -19.94
N ALA A 144 -14.07 -16.46 -21.17
CA ALA A 144 -14.02 -17.81 -21.71
C ALA A 144 -12.58 -18.33 -21.87
N ARG A 145 -11.66 -17.50 -22.37
CA ARG A 145 -10.22 -17.84 -22.48
C ARG A 145 -9.59 -18.06 -21.10
N GLU A 146 -9.89 -17.18 -20.14
CA GLU A 146 -9.37 -17.30 -18.76
C GLU A 146 -9.82 -18.62 -18.13
N ARG A 147 -11.10 -18.98 -18.26
CA ARG A 147 -11.65 -20.25 -17.75
C ARG A 147 -11.08 -21.48 -18.45
N ALA A 148 -10.72 -21.37 -19.72
CA ALA A 148 -10.08 -22.42 -20.47
C ALA A 148 -8.56 -22.55 -20.18
N GLY A 149 -7.98 -21.59 -19.41
CA GLY A 149 -6.53 -21.50 -19.21
C GLY A 149 -5.76 -21.03 -20.46
N ASP A 150 -6.46 -20.46 -21.44
CA ASP A 150 -5.91 -19.96 -22.70
C ASP A 150 -5.60 -18.46 -22.60
N VAL A 151 -4.83 -18.10 -21.57
CA VAL A 151 -4.31 -16.74 -21.31
C VAL A 151 -2.80 -16.80 -21.06
N PRO A 152 -2.06 -15.71 -21.34
CA PRO A 152 -0.63 -15.65 -21.05
C PRO A 152 -0.35 -15.89 -19.56
N TRP A 153 0.81 -16.47 -19.24
CA TRP A 153 1.21 -16.73 -17.87
C TRP A 153 1.23 -15.46 -16.98
N THR A 154 1.50 -14.29 -17.58
CA THR A 154 1.45 -12.98 -16.90
C THR A 154 0.08 -12.69 -16.34
N HIS A 155 -0.98 -13.03 -17.07
CA HIS A 155 -2.37 -12.89 -16.63
C HIS A 155 -2.63 -13.71 -15.34
N SER A 156 -2.22 -14.98 -15.33
CA SER A 156 -2.39 -15.83 -14.14
C SER A 156 -1.49 -15.41 -12.98
N ALA A 157 -0.26 -14.94 -13.28
CA ALA A 157 0.68 -14.48 -12.26
C ALA A 157 0.22 -13.16 -11.59
N HIS A 158 -0.59 -12.35 -12.28
CA HIS A 158 -1.19 -11.13 -11.74
C HIS A 158 -1.97 -11.39 -10.45
N ALA A 159 -2.77 -12.45 -10.40
CA ALA A 159 -3.53 -12.80 -9.19
C ALA A 159 -2.61 -13.09 -7.98
N VAL A 160 -1.44 -13.66 -8.21
CA VAL A 160 -0.44 -13.93 -7.17
C VAL A 160 0.20 -12.64 -6.69
N SER A 161 0.65 -11.77 -7.60
CA SER A 161 1.29 -10.49 -7.23
C SER A 161 0.32 -9.56 -6.52
N SER A 162 -0.92 -9.45 -6.97
CA SER A 162 -1.98 -8.68 -6.32
C SER A 162 -2.30 -9.20 -4.91
N SER A 163 -2.38 -10.53 -4.75
CA SER A 163 -2.60 -11.15 -3.44
C SER A 163 -1.45 -10.87 -2.47
N LEU A 164 -0.20 -10.90 -2.94
CA LEU A 164 0.98 -10.55 -2.15
C LEU A 164 0.99 -9.07 -1.78
N ALA A 165 0.57 -8.18 -2.70
CA ALA A 165 0.47 -6.76 -2.42
C ALA A 165 -0.53 -6.48 -1.29
N VAL A 166 -1.76 -7.00 -1.38
CA VAL A 166 -2.78 -6.83 -0.33
C VAL A 166 -2.33 -7.44 1.00
N THR A 167 -1.74 -8.63 0.97
CA THR A 167 -1.21 -9.28 2.19
C THR A 167 -0.14 -8.43 2.85
N GLY A 168 0.81 -7.90 2.07
CA GLY A 168 1.86 -6.99 2.56
C GLY A 168 1.30 -5.72 3.18
N ALA A 169 0.32 -5.09 2.50
CA ALA A 169 -0.36 -3.91 3.01
C ALA A 169 -1.05 -4.19 4.36
N LEU A 170 -1.84 -5.27 4.46
CA LEU A 170 -2.53 -5.66 5.70
C LEU A 170 -1.57 -5.92 6.85
N ILE A 171 -0.47 -6.65 6.63
CA ILE A 171 0.56 -6.88 7.65
C ILE A 171 1.12 -5.55 8.14
N GLY A 172 1.49 -4.65 7.23
CA GLY A 172 2.00 -3.33 7.56
C GLY A 172 1.00 -2.49 8.32
N MET A 173 -0.23 -2.39 7.82
CA MET A 173 -1.32 -1.61 8.41
C MET A 173 -1.63 -2.07 9.84
N VAL A 174 -1.80 -3.37 10.05
CA VAL A 174 -2.13 -3.94 11.37
C VAL A 174 -0.99 -3.71 12.36
N LEU A 175 0.23 -4.10 12.00
CA LEU A 175 1.35 -4.08 12.95
C LEU A 175 1.81 -2.66 13.27
N LEU A 176 1.94 -1.77 12.28
CA LEU A 176 2.38 -0.40 12.53
C LEU A 176 1.32 0.41 13.28
N THR A 177 0.02 0.19 13.00
CA THR A 177 -1.08 0.80 13.77
C THR A 177 -1.09 0.30 15.22
N PHE A 178 -0.92 -1.00 15.43
CA PHE A 178 -0.84 -1.58 16.77
C PHE A 178 0.33 -1.00 17.58
N ILE A 179 1.51 -0.89 16.95
CA ILE A 179 2.69 -0.29 17.58
C ILE A 179 2.44 1.19 17.90
N ALA A 180 1.86 1.96 16.99
CA ALA A 180 1.52 3.36 17.23
C ALA A 180 0.59 3.54 18.42
N ARG A 181 -0.34 2.62 18.65
CA ARG A 181 -1.24 2.63 19.82
C ARG A 181 -0.56 2.24 21.12
N ARG A 182 0.33 1.26 21.11
CA ARG A 182 0.98 0.77 22.33
C ARG A 182 2.07 1.70 22.86
N HIS A 183 2.77 2.41 21.97
CA HIS A 183 3.87 3.30 22.38
C HIS A 183 3.41 4.74 22.67
N THR A 184 2.30 4.88 23.36
CA THR A 184 1.59 6.11 23.67
C THR A 184 2.22 6.96 24.77
N ALA A 185 3.49 7.35 24.64
CA ALA A 185 3.87 8.66 25.13
C ALA A 185 3.23 9.80 24.28
N ALA A 186 2.51 9.44 23.21
CA ALA A 186 1.85 10.38 22.31
C ALA A 186 0.49 9.84 21.80
N PRO A 187 -0.61 9.91 22.58
CA PRO A 187 -1.97 9.64 22.10
C PRO A 187 -2.41 10.64 21.00
N ARG A 188 -1.50 11.46 20.50
CA ARG A 188 -1.70 12.53 19.52
C ARG A 188 -1.30 12.15 18.10
N LEU A 189 -0.71 10.97 17.87
CA LEU A 189 -0.39 10.50 16.51
C LEU A 189 -1.68 10.23 15.74
N ALA A 190 -1.76 10.77 14.54
CA ALA A 190 -2.89 10.51 13.65
C ALA A 190 -3.07 9.01 13.42
N LEU A 191 -1.97 8.26 13.21
CA LEU A 191 -2.00 6.80 13.03
C LEU A 191 -2.59 6.04 14.23
N ALA A 192 -2.31 6.47 15.46
CA ALA A 192 -2.88 5.83 16.65
C ALA A 192 -4.40 6.04 16.78
N ARG A 193 -4.92 7.16 16.25
CA ARG A 193 -6.33 7.54 16.31
C ARG A 193 -7.15 6.98 15.16
N THR A 194 -6.71 7.20 13.92
CA THR A 194 -7.46 6.86 12.71
C THR A 194 -7.06 5.51 12.13
N GLY A 195 -5.82 5.05 12.41
CA GLY A 195 -5.31 3.78 11.90
C GLY A 195 -6.21 2.58 12.16
N PRO A 196 -6.75 2.39 13.38
CA PRO A 196 -7.64 1.25 13.66
C PRO A 196 -8.90 1.23 12.80
N ALA A 197 -9.52 2.38 12.57
CA ALA A 197 -10.70 2.47 11.71
C ALA A 197 -10.34 2.11 10.26
N LEU A 198 -9.20 2.62 9.74
CA LEU A 198 -8.73 2.28 8.40
C LEU A 198 -8.38 0.80 8.25
N VAL A 199 -7.78 0.17 9.28
CA VAL A 199 -7.52 -1.28 9.29
C VAL A 199 -8.82 -2.08 9.21
N VAL A 200 -9.83 -1.71 10.00
CA VAL A 200 -11.13 -2.40 9.99
C VAL A 200 -11.84 -2.23 8.64
N LEU A 201 -11.85 -1.01 8.09
CA LEU A 201 -12.44 -0.72 6.79
C LEU A 201 -11.74 -1.49 5.66
N GLU A 202 -10.41 -1.59 5.71
CA GLU A 202 -9.61 -2.36 4.75
C GLU A 202 -9.92 -3.87 4.84
N LEU A 203 -10.01 -4.44 6.05
CA LEU A 203 -10.39 -5.84 6.24
C LEU A 203 -11.80 -6.13 5.71
N LEU A 204 -12.74 -5.22 5.92
CA LEU A 204 -14.11 -5.34 5.38
C LEU A 204 -14.11 -5.24 3.85
N ALA A 205 -13.38 -4.30 3.27
CA ALA A 205 -13.25 -4.16 1.82
C ALA A 205 -12.58 -5.38 1.19
N THR A 206 -11.50 -5.90 1.81
CA THR A 206 -10.84 -7.15 1.39
C THR A 206 -11.79 -8.33 1.45
N GLY A 207 -12.54 -8.49 2.54
CA GLY A 207 -13.54 -9.56 2.66
C GLY A 207 -14.64 -9.45 1.59
N TRP A 208 -15.11 -8.24 1.31
CA TRP A 208 -16.09 -8.00 0.23
C TRP A 208 -15.48 -8.31 -1.14
N THR A 209 -14.26 -7.85 -1.43
CA THR A 209 -13.56 -8.18 -2.68
C THR A 209 -13.45 -9.69 -2.87
N LEU A 210 -12.99 -10.43 -1.86
CA LEU A 210 -12.85 -11.90 -1.94
C LEU A 210 -14.20 -12.60 -2.15
N ALA A 211 -15.26 -12.17 -1.47
CA ALA A 211 -16.60 -12.70 -1.66
C ALA A 211 -17.14 -12.42 -3.08
N SER A 212 -16.85 -11.22 -3.60
CA SER A 212 -17.24 -10.82 -4.96
C SER A 212 -16.50 -11.61 -6.04
N VAL A 213 -15.18 -11.85 -5.86
CA VAL A 213 -14.39 -12.72 -6.73
C VAL A 213 -14.97 -14.13 -6.74
N ALA A 214 -15.20 -14.72 -5.57
CA ALA A 214 -15.77 -16.06 -5.47
C ALA A 214 -17.19 -16.16 -6.10
N ALA A 215 -18.00 -15.10 -6.01
CA ALA A 215 -19.29 -15.05 -6.66
C ALA A 215 -19.17 -14.97 -8.19
N PHE A 216 -18.21 -14.18 -8.69
CA PHE A 216 -17.93 -14.03 -10.12
C PHE A 216 -17.45 -15.35 -10.73
N ASP A 217 -16.49 -16.01 -10.08
CA ASP A 217 -15.96 -17.32 -10.50
C ASP A 217 -17.03 -18.40 -10.55
N ALA A 218 -17.97 -18.34 -9.57
CA ALA A 218 -19.12 -19.24 -9.52
C ALA A 218 -20.25 -18.88 -10.50
N GLY A 219 -20.08 -17.84 -11.36
CA GLY A 219 -21.08 -17.38 -12.31
C GLY A 219 -22.31 -16.69 -11.69
N ARG A 220 -22.20 -16.20 -10.44
CA ARG A 220 -23.27 -15.55 -9.69
C ARG A 220 -23.27 -14.02 -9.79
N GLY A 221 -22.54 -13.47 -10.76
CA GLY A 221 -22.38 -12.03 -10.95
C GLY A 221 -21.25 -11.42 -10.14
N THR A 222 -21.06 -10.11 -10.26
CA THR A 222 -19.88 -9.42 -9.72
C THR A 222 -20.05 -8.92 -8.28
N TRP A 223 -21.26 -8.88 -7.74
CA TRP A 223 -21.56 -8.43 -6.36
C TRP A 223 -20.91 -7.09 -5.97
N GLY A 224 -20.76 -6.19 -6.94
CA GLY A 224 -20.12 -4.89 -6.71
C GLY A 224 -18.58 -4.96 -6.56
N LEU A 225 -17.97 -5.98 -7.16
CA LEU A 225 -16.54 -6.24 -7.15
C LEU A 225 -15.68 -4.97 -7.38
N GLY A 226 -16.06 -4.19 -8.40
CA GLY A 226 -15.36 -2.96 -8.72
C GLY A 226 -15.40 -1.92 -7.61
N ILE A 227 -16.54 -1.78 -6.91
CA ILE A 227 -16.66 -0.88 -5.76
C ILE A 227 -15.82 -1.40 -4.59
N ALA A 228 -15.92 -2.70 -4.29
CA ALA A 228 -15.18 -3.31 -3.18
C ALA A 228 -13.67 -3.09 -3.33
N GLN A 229 -13.14 -3.33 -4.52
CA GLN A 229 -11.71 -3.18 -4.81
C GLN A 229 -11.26 -1.71 -4.76
N ARG A 230 -12.07 -0.77 -5.29
CA ARG A 230 -11.76 0.67 -5.20
C ARG A 230 -11.73 1.18 -3.77
N LEU A 231 -12.65 0.72 -2.92
CA LEU A 231 -12.61 1.03 -1.48
C LEU A 231 -11.37 0.45 -0.81
N GLN A 232 -11.00 -0.77 -1.15
CA GLN A 232 -9.79 -1.42 -0.67
C GLN A 232 -8.54 -0.59 -0.99
N LEU A 233 -8.35 -0.19 -2.25
CA LEU A 233 -7.22 0.64 -2.66
C LEU A 233 -7.23 2.02 -1.97
N LEU A 234 -8.42 2.62 -1.82
CA LEU A 234 -8.60 3.90 -1.15
C LEU A 234 -8.17 3.84 0.33
N PHE A 235 -8.55 2.77 1.06
CA PHE A 235 -8.21 2.66 2.47
C PHE A 235 -6.71 2.39 2.67
N ILE A 236 -6.07 1.63 1.79
CA ILE A 236 -4.60 1.46 1.79
C ILE A 236 -3.93 2.83 1.56
N ALA A 237 -4.33 3.56 0.51
CA ALA A 237 -3.77 4.87 0.19
C ALA A 237 -3.96 5.88 1.34
N ALA A 238 -5.17 5.96 1.90
CA ALA A 238 -5.47 6.83 3.03
C ALA A 238 -4.61 6.49 4.26
N TRP A 239 -4.40 5.21 4.52
CA TRP A 239 -3.55 4.77 5.62
C TRP A 239 -2.08 5.14 5.40
N LEU A 240 -1.54 5.02 4.18
CA LEU A 240 -0.19 5.47 3.84
C LEU A 240 -0.03 6.99 4.08
N VAL A 241 -1.03 7.79 3.72
CA VAL A 241 -1.05 9.25 3.99
C VAL A 241 -1.00 9.51 5.49
N VAL A 242 -1.82 8.81 6.27
CA VAL A 242 -1.84 8.95 7.75
C VAL A 242 -0.51 8.52 8.37
N LEU A 243 0.12 7.45 7.86
CA LEU A 243 1.45 7.02 8.30
C LEU A 243 2.51 8.09 8.03
N ALA A 244 2.53 8.63 6.81
CA ALA A 244 3.46 9.69 6.39
C ALA A 244 3.27 10.96 7.24
N TRP A 245 2.03 11.39 7.43
CA TRP A 245 1.69 12.54 8.27
C TRP A 245 2.14 12.35 9.72
N SER A 246 1.93 11.15 10.27
CA SER A 246 2.35 10.83 11.65
C SER A 246 3.87 10.92 11.80
N ALA A 247 4.64 10.46 10.80
CA ALA A 247 6.10 10.55 10.82
C ALA A 247 6.59 12.01 10.85
N VAL A 248 6.02 12.90 10.01
CA VAL A 248 6.40 14.32 9.97
C VAL A 248 5.99 15.07 11.24
N SER A 249 4.79 14.77 11.77
CA SER A 249 4.26 15.43 12.96
C SER A 249 5.11 15.18 14.21
N GLU A 250 5.76 14.03 14.30
CA GLU A 250 6.71 13.72 15.37
C GLU A 250 8.03 14.47 15.19
N ALA A 251 8.55 14.54 13.95
CA ALA A 251 9.80 15.23 13.68
C ALA A 251 9.77 16.74 13.96
N ARG A 252 8.59 17.36 13.94
CA ARG A 252 8.42 18.79 14.26
C ARG A 252 8.43 19.09 15.77
N LYS A 253 8.31 18.08 16.63
CA LYS A 253 8.24 18.24 18.10
C LYS A 253 9.58 18.00 18.80
N GLU A 254 10.57 17.47 18.08
CA GLU A 254 11.94 17.26 18.54
C GLU A 254 12.87 18.45 18.21
#